data_30bf024c444a883eff90c5b881d02b7e
#
_entry.id   30bf024c444a883eff90c5b881d02b7e
#
_cell.length_a   1.000
_cell.length_b   1.000
_cell.length_c   1.000
_cell.angle_alpha   90.00
_cell.angle_beta   90.00
_cell.angle_gamma   90.00
#
_symmetry.space_group_name_H-M   'P 1'
#
loop_
_entity.id
_entity.type
_entity.pdbx_description
1 polymer ?
#
loop_
_entity_poly.entity_id
_entity_poly.type
_entity_poly.pdbx_seq_one_letter_code
_entity_poly.pdbx_strand_id
1 'polypeptide(L)'
;MSRLYLNFVQKSFKYLILLIHVNYLDASKDIHIYEYLDEIEIVSKLEDRKKGLMYRETIPDNYGMFFVWPYEKKQCMWMKDTYVPLSVAYIDEKGKITEIYDMVPLSKNSVCSIKASKYALEVNSGWFDKNEIMTGDVIKIKEILSHDK
;
A
#
# COMPACT_ATOMS: atom_id res chain seq x y z
N MET A 1 2.75 -48.33 24.08
CA MET A 1 2.20 -47.44 23.07
C MET A 1 2.91 -47.68 21.75
N SER A 2 2.19 -48.08 20.72
CA SER A 2 2.79 -48.53 19.46
C SER A 2 3.34 -47.35 18.64
N ARG A 3 4.45 -47.57 17.97
CA ARG A 3 5.07 -46.59 17.02
C ARG A 3 4.09 -46.00 16.00
N LEU A 4 3.04 -46.72 15.68
CA LEU A 4 1.95 -46.30 14.80
C LEU A 4 1.10 -45.16 15.39
N TYR A 5 0.87 -45.15 16.71
CA TYR A 5 0.09 -44.10 17.38
C TYR A 5 0.83 -42.75 17.40
N LEU A 6 2.17 -42.79 17.67
CA LEU A 6 3.00 -41.60 17.64
C LEU A 6 3.06 -40.95 16.24
N ASN A 7 3.14 -41.78 15.19
CA ASN A 7 3.19 -41.27 13.81
C ASN A 7 1.86 -40.63 13.37
N PHE A 8 0.74 -41.12 13.87
CA PHE A 8 -0.58 -40.58 13.58
C PHE A 8 -0.79 -39.21 14.25
N VAL A 9 -0.41 -39.11 15.52
CA VAL A 9 -0.51 -37.86 16.29
C VAL A 9 0.43 -36.79 15.70
N GLN A 10 1.64 -37.17 15.28
CA GLN A 10 2.60 -36.25 14.69
C GLN A 10 2.17 -35.74 13.30
N LYS A 11 1.53 -36.58 12.48
CA LYS A 11 0.91 -36.17 11.23
C LYS A 11 -0.26 -35.20 11.44
N SER A 12 -1.16 -35.52 12.35
CA SER A 12 -2.31 -34.66 12.68
C SER A 12 -1.88 -33.28 13.19
N PHE A 13 -0.80 -33.21 13.99
CA PHE A 13 -0.27 -31.96 14.49
C PHE A 13 0.36 -31.09 13.39
N LYS A 14 1.05 -31.72 12.41
CA LYS A 14 1.58 -30.98 11.23
C LYS A 14 0.47 -30.40 10.36
N TYR A 15 -0.63 -31.13 10.15
CA TYR A 15 -1.77 -30.60 9.38
C TYR A 15 -2.51 -29.49 10.14
N LEU A 16 -2.62 -29.58 11.46
CA LEU A 16 -3.22 -28.53 12.29
C LEU A 16 -2.42 -27.23 12.24
N ILE A 17 -1.07 -27.31 12.31
CA ILE A 17 -0.19 -26.12 12.17
C ILE A 17 -0.29 -25.54 10.76
N LEU A 18 -0.37 -26.38 9.72
CA LEU A 18 -0.52 -25.92 8.33
C LEU A 18 -1.85 -25.18 8.12
N LEU A 19 -2.94 -25.67 8.69
CA LEU A 19 -4.25 -25.03 8.61
C LEU A 19 -4.30 -23.69 9.36
N ILE A 20 -3.61 -23.58 10.50
CA ILE A 20 -3.50 -22.31 11.24
C ILE A 20 -2.68 -21.30 10.44
N HIS A 21 -1.59 -21.70 9.78
CA HIS A 21 -0.80 -20.80 8.93
C HIS A 21 -1.55 -20.34 7.67
N VAL A 22 -2.35 -21.20 7.05
CA VAL A 22 -3.15 -20.83 5.86
C VAL A 22 -4.25 -19.82 6.21
N ASN A 23 -4.85 -19.91 7.40
CA ASN A 23 -5.87 -18.94 7.84
C ASN A 23 -5.29 -17.59 8.28
N TYR A 24 -3.98 -17.48 8.56
CA TYR A 24 -3.34 -16.21 8.95
C TYR A 24 -2.87 -15.38 7.74
N LEU A 25 -2.78 -15.97 6.54
CA LEU A 25 -2.23 -15.34 5.34
C LEU A 25 -3.26 -14.66 4.43
N ASP A 26 -4.55 -14.70 4.76
CA ASP A 26 -5.60 -14.19 3.86
C ASP A 26 -6.61 -13.22 4.53
N ALA A 27 -6.31 -12.73 5.70
CA ALA A 27 -7.13 -11.70 6.34
C ALA A 27 -6.64 -10.31 5.95
N SER A 28 -7.15 -9.77 4.82
CA SER A 28 -6.99 -8.35 4.53
C SER A 28 -7.53 -7.54 5.71
N LYS A 29 -6.74 -6.55 6.19
CA LYS A 29 -7.19 -5.66 7.26
C LYS A 29 -7.75 -4.37 6.70
N ASP A 30 -8.70 -3.79 7.42
CA ASP A 30 -9.18 -2.43 7.20
C ASP A 30 -8.16 -1.44 7.77
N ILE A 31 -7.74 -0.46 6.95
CA ILE A 31 -6.75 0.56 7.31
C ILE A 31 -7.46 1.89 7.53
N HIS A 32 -7.44 2.37 8.77
CA HIS A 32 -7.79 3.73 9.15
C HIS A 32 -6.53 4.59 9.03
N ILE A 33 -6.32 5.20 7.87
CA ILE A 33 -5.01 5.76 7.48
C ILE A 33 -4.51 6.85 8.43
N TYR A 34 -5.40 7.61 9.07
CA TYR A 34 -5.07 8.64 10.05
C TYR A 34 -4.57 8.10 11.41
N GLU A 35 -4.58 6.76 11.62
CA GLU A 35 -3.87 6.14 12.73
C GLU A 35 -2.35 6.06 12.47
N TYR A 36 -1.93 6.27 11.21
CA TYR A 36 -0.56 6.11 10.75
C TYR A 36 0.04 7.40 10.16
N LEU A 37 -0.79 8.26 9.58
CA LEU A 37 -0.37 9.53 8.95
C LEU A 37 -1.10 10.69 9.61
N ASP A 38 -0.33 11.70 10.05
CA ASP A 38 -0.90 12.94 10.63
C ASP A 38 -1.35 13.92 9.55
N GLU A 39 -0.70 13.86 8.38
CA GLU A 39 -0.97 14.74 7.25
C GLU A 39 -1.08 13.98 5.95
N ILE A 40 -2.18 14.19 5.21
CA ILE A 40 -2.40 13.63 3.89
C ILE A 40 -2.75 14.77 2.93
N GLU A 41 -1.84 15.03 1.98
CA GLU A 41 -2.08 15.97 0.89
C GLU A 41 -2.84 15.28 -0.24
N ILE A 42 -4.06 15.74 -0.55
CA ILE A 42 -4.89 15.15 -1.60
C ILE A 42 -4.70 15.91 -2.91
N VAL A 43 -4.34 15.18 -3.96
CA VAL A 43 -4.13 15.73 -5.31
C VAL A 43 -5.06 15.09 -6.33
N SER A 44 -6.03 15.87 -6.79
CA SER A 44 -7.06 15.43 -7.76
C SER A 44 -6.95 16.14 -9.11
N LYS A 45 -6.38 17.36 -9.16
CA LYS A 45 -6.20 18.11 -10.42
C LYS A 45 -5.03 17.54 -11.20
N LEU A 46 -5.12 17.60 -12.53
CA LEU A 46 -4.11 17.05 -13.44
C LEU A 46 -2.71 17.61 -13.17
N GLU A 47 -2.59 18.92 -12.98
CA GLU A 47 -1.29 19.59 -12.80
C GLU A 47 -0.68 19.23 -11.44
N ASP A 48 -1.49 19.14 -10.38
CA ASP A 48 -1.01 18.76 -9.05
C ASP A 48 -0.55 17.29 -9.04
N ARG A 49 -1.30 16.38 -9.70
CA ARG A 49 -0.86 14.99 -9.86
C ARG A 49 0.42 14.86 -10.68
N LYS A 50 0.61 15.67 -11.72
CA LYS A 50 1.85 15.66 -12.51
C LYS A 50 3.06 16.16 -11.73
N LYS A 51 2.84 17.17 -10.87
CA LYS A 51 3.89 17.72 -10.01
C LYS A 51 4.23 16.75 -8.89
N GLY A 52 3.22 16.18 -8.21
CA GLY A 52 3.45 15.30 -7.08
C GLY A 52 4.42 15.90 -6.06
N LEU A 53 5.38 15.09 -5.62
CA LEU A 53 6.43 15.49 -4.66
C LEU A 53 7.70 16.05 -5.31
N MET A 54 7.65 16.46 -6.58
CA MET A 54 8.80 17.07 -7.24
C MET A 54 9.32 18.28 -6.47
N TYR A 55 10.65 18.44 -6.47
CA TYR A 55 11.41 19.54 -5.86
C TYR A 55 11.35 19.59 -4.32
N ARG A 56 10.76 18.59 -3.66
CA ARG A 56 10.84 18.47 -2.20
C ARG A 56 12.13 17.74 -1.83
N GLU A 57 12.85 18.28 -0.87
CA GLU A 57 14.09 17.67 -0.36
C GLU A 57 13.77 16.62 0.72
N THR A 58 12.72 16.86 1.50
CA THR A 58 12.24 15.98 2.57
C THR A 58 10.73 16.03 2.66
N ILE A 59 10.13 14.98 3.25
CA ILE A 59 8.77 14.97 3.75
C ILE A 59 8.77 14.41 5.18
N PRO A 60 7.83 14.81 6.06
CA PRO A 60 7.71 14.23 7.40
C PRO A 60 7.49 12.71 7.35
N ASP A 61 7.88 11.99 8.42
CA ASP A 61 7.75 10.53 8.49
C ASP A 61 6.29 10.07 8.44
N ASN A 62 5.39 10.89 8.97
CA ASN A 62 3.95 10.65 9.08
C ASN A 62 3.13 11.47 8.06
N TYR A 63 3.74 11.79 6.92
CA TYR A 63 3.12 12.48 5.78
C TYR A 63 2.88 11.50 4.63
N GLY A 64 1.76 11.71 3.91
CA GLY A 64 1.45 11.01 2.66
C GLY A 64 0.84 11.93 1.61
N MET A 65 1.09 11.65 0.32
CA MET A 65 0.38 12.28 -0.78
C MET A 65 -0.59 11.29 -1.42
N PHE A 66 -1.86 11.65 -1.41
CA PHE A 66 -2.95 10.81 -1.91
C PHE A 66 -3.46 11.30 -3.25
N PHE A 67 -3.23 10.50 -4.29
CA PHE A 67 -3.61 10.79 -5.66
C PHE A 67 -5.01 10.26 -5.95
N VAL A 68 -5.85 11.10 -6.56
CA VAL A 68 -7.23 10.76 -6.94
C VAL A 68 -7.41 10.98 -8.44
N TRP A 69 -7.76 9.91 -9.17
CA TRP A 69 -8.10 10.00 -10.59
C TRP A 69 -9.61 10.00 -10.79
N PRO A 70 -10.13 10.63 -11.87
CA PRO A 70 -11.57 10.71 -12.12
C PRO A 70 -12.19 9.34 -12.40
N TYR A 71 -11.43 8.40 -12.96
CA TYR A 71 -11.86 7.04 -13.26
C TYR A 71 -10.70 6.06 -13.08
N GLU A 72 -11.06 4.81 -12.83
CA GLU A 72 -10.14 3.71 -12.63
C GLU A 72 -9.50 3.27 -13.96
N LYS A 73 -8.17 3.22 -14.01
CA LYS A 73 -7.37 2.70 -15.12
C LYS A 73 -5.97 2.34 -14.64
N LYS A 74 -5.14 1.75 -15.49
CA LYS A 74 -3.71 1.62 -15.19
C LYS A 74 -3.10 3.00 -15.04
N GLN A 75 -2.44 3.24 -13.91
CA GLN A 75 -1.76 4.48 -13.57
C GLN A 75 -0.26 4.26 -13.53
N CYS A 76 0.50 5.29 -13.85
CA CYS A 76 1.96 5.27 -13.80
C CYS A 76 2.45 6.48 -13.01
N MET A 77 3.41 6.23 -12.11
CA MET A 77 4.13 7.23 -11.35
C MET A 77 5.58 7.28 -11.80
N TRP A 78 6.28 8.35 -11.54
CA TRP A 78 7.69 8.51 -11.84
C TRP A 78 8.36 9.35 -10.76
N MET A 79 9.69 9.26 -10.67
CA MET A 79 10.48 10.00 -9.70
C MET A 79 11.26 11.18 -10.32
N LYS A 80 10.78 11.66 -11.50
CA LYS A 80 11.40 12.82 -12.12
C LYS A 80 11.42 14.01 -11.17
N ASP A 81 12.56 14.65 -11.00
CA ASP A 81 12.77 15.82 -10.13
C ASP A 81 12.30 15.59 -8.66
N THR A 82 12.22 14.33 -8.21
CA THR A 82 11.83 13.91 -6.86
C THR A 82 13.05 13.36 -6.14
N TYR A 83 13.50 14.03 -5.07
CA TYR A 83 14.73 13.70 -4.33
C TYR A 83 14.46 12.73 -3.19
N VAL A 84 13.25 12.76 -2.63
CA VAL A 84 12.85 11.92 -1.50
C VAL A 84 12.65 10.48 -1.98
N PRO A 85 13.28 9.47 -1.33
CA PRO A 85 12.95 8.08 -1.57
C PRO A 85 11.50 7.79 -1.16
N LEU A 86 10.72 7.21 -2.06
CA LEU A 86 9.28 6.99 -1.86
C LEU A 86 8.90 5.52 -2.08
N SER A 87 7.85 5.10 -1.36
CA SER A 87 7.05 3.94 -1.72
C SER A 87 5.69 4.39 -2.22
N VAL A 88 5.14 3.73 -3.23
CA VAL A 88 3.79 3.97 -3.76
C VAL A 88 2.91 2.74 -3.61
N ALA A 89 1.72 2.90 -3.05
CA ALA A 89 0.64 1.91 -3.11
C ALA A 89 -0.37 2.31 -4.18
N TYR A 90 -0.68 1.39 -5.10
CA TYR A 90 -1.81 1.52 -6.02
C TYR A 90 -3.06 0.92 -5.40
N ILE A 91 -4.18 1.64 -5.52
CA ILE A 91 -5.40 1.36 -4.78
C ILE A 91 -6.58 1.38 -5.75
N ASP A 92 -7.42 0.36 -5.71
CA ASP A 92 -8.61 0.26 -6.52
C ASP A 92 -9.75 1.18 -6.03
N GLU A 93 -10.86 1.23 -6.74
CA GLU A 93 -12.01 2.06 -6.40
C GLU A 93 -12.64 1.70 -5.04
N LYS A 94 -12.45 0.45 -4.58
CA LYS A 94 -12.99 -0.03 -3.30
C LYS A 94 -12.05 0.23 -2.12
N GLY A 95 -10.87 0.80 -2.38
CA GLY A 95 -9.85 1.08 -1.37
C GLY A 95 -8.85 -0.05 -1.16
N LYS A 96 -8.93 -1.15 -1.93
CA LYS A 96 -8.00 -2.26 -1.79
C LYS A 96 -6.65 -1.91 -2.40
N ILE A 97 -5.59 -2.10 -1.62
CA ILE A 97 -4.20 -2.00 -2.11
C ILE A 97 -3.95 -3.17 -3.06
N THR A 98 -3.70 -2.86 -4.32
CA THR A 98 -3.46 -3.87 -5.36
C THR A 98 -1.99 -4.18 -5.53
N GLU A 99 -1.12 -3.18 -5.36
CA GLU A 99 0.33 -3.28 -5.53
C GLU A 99 1.03 -2.23 -4.68
N ILE A 100 2.25 -2.53 -4.21
CA ILE A 100 3.15 -1.60 -3.53
C ILE A 100 4.52 -1.69 -4.21
N TYR A 101 5.15 -0.55 -4.47
CA TYR A 101 6.49 -0.46 -5.05
C TYR A 101 7.34 0.58 -4.35
N ASP A 102 8.61 0.27 -4.16
CA ASP A 102 9.62 1.28 -3.83
C ASP A 102 10.11 1.95 -5.11
N MET A 103 10.28 3.26 -5.05
CA MET A 103 10.65 4.08 -6.19
C MET A 103 12.02 4.72 -6.00
N VAL A 104 12.83 4.70 -7.06
CA VAL A 104 14.19 5.22 -7.03
C VAL A 104 14.19 6.73 -7.30
N PRO A 105 14.73 7.57 -6.39
CA PRO A 105 14.84 9.01 -6.60
C PRO A 105 15.44 9.39 -7.95
N LEU A 106 14.92 10.46 -8.55
CA LEU A 106 15.35 11.04 -9.84
C LEU A 106 15.19 10.11 -11.04
N SER A 107 14.63 8.92 -10.88
CA SER A 107 14.36 8.00 -11.98
C SER A 107 13.28 8.56 -12.90
N LYS A 108 13.55 8.52 -14.23
CA LYS A 108 12.57 8.86 -15.28
C LYS A 108 11.79 7.63 -15.75
N ASN A 109 12.13 6.45 -15.27
CA ASN A 109 11.39 5.25 -15.58
C ASN A 109 10.05 5.27 -14.85
N SER A 110 8.97 4.97 -15.59
CA SER A 110 7.65 4.86 -14.98
C SER A 110 7.50 3.58 -14.18
N VAL A 111 6.96 3.70 -12.98
CA VAL A 111 6.45 2.59 -12.17
C VAL A 111 4.94 2.55 -12.38
N CYS A 112 4.43 1.53 -13.04
CA CYS A 112 3.02 1.46 -13.44
C CYS A 112 2.28 0.37 -12.69
N SER A 113 1.00 0.61 -12.36
CA SER A 113 0.13 -0.43 -11.84
C SER A 113 -0.13 -1.52 -12.88
N ILE A 114 -0.19 -2.77 -12.46
CA ILE A 114 -0.59 -3.90 -13.29
C ILE A 114 -2.11 -3.91 -13.43
N LYS A 115 -2.82 -3.65 -12.32
CA LYS A 115 -4.28 -3.55 -12.27
C LYS A 115 -4.74 -2.11 -12.47
N ALA A 116 -6.03 -1.93 -12.80
CA ALA A 116 -6.65 -0.63 -12.79
C ALA A 116 -6.69 -0.07 -11.37
N SER A 117 -6.40 1.23 -11.21
CA SER A 117 -6.33 1.91 -9.93
C SER A 117 -7.03 3.26 -10.01
N LYS A 118 -7.82 3.57 -9.00
CA LYS A 118 -8.54 4.83 -8.82
C LYS A 118 -7.72 5.83 -8.01
N TYR A 119 -6.87 5.28 -7.11
CA TYR A 119 -6.07 6.05 -6.16
C TYR A 119 -4.65 5.52 -6.11
N ALA A 120 -3.74 6.35 -5.60
CA ALA A 120 -2.44 5.93 -5.13
C ALA A 120 -2.05 6.72 -3.88
N LEU A 121 -1.24 6.11 -3.02
CA LEU A 121 -0.66 6.75 -1.85
C LEU A 121 0.85 6.69 -1.94
N GLU A 122 1.51 7.86 -1.99
CA GLU A 122 2.96 8.01 -1.86
C GLU A 122 3.33 8.39 -0.43
N VAL A 123 4.32 7.70 0.11
CA VAL A 123 4.89 7.88 1.46
C VAL A 123 6.40 7.72 1.41
N ASN A 124 7.10 8.01 2.52
CA ASN A 124 8.53 7.69 2.63
C ASN A 124 8.80 6.21 2.31
N SER A 125 9.93 5.93 1.67
CA SER A 125 10.34 4.55 1.32
C SER A 125 10.36 3.63 2.54
N GLY A 126 9.80 2.42 2.42
CA GLY A 126 9.70 1.43 3.48
C GLY A 126 8.59 1.70 4.51
N TRP A 127 7.79 2.76 4.36
CA TRP A 127 6.73 3.10 5.30
C TRP A 127 5.65 2.01 5.41
N PHE A 128 5.27 1.38 4.30
CA PHE A 128 4.27 0.31 4.30
C PHE A 128 4.75 -0.90 5.11
N ASP A 129 6.00 -1.33 4.91
CA ASP A 129 6.59 -2.46 5.65
C ASP A 129 6.70 -2.16 7.14
N LYS A 130 7.16 -0.93 7.50
CA LYS A 130 7.28 -0.48 8.89
C LYS A 130 5.93 -0.53 9.63
N ASN A 131 4.83 -0.29 8.93
CA ASN A 131 3.47 -0.26 9.51
C ASN A 131 2.68 -1.56 9.24
N GLU A 132 3.34 -2.59 8.72
CA GLU A 132 2.73 -3.89 8.40
C GLU A 132 1.48 -3.76 7.50
N ILE A 133 1.52 -2.80 6.55
CA ILE A 133 0.49 -2.58 5.54
C ILE A 133 0.93 -3.25 4.25
N MET A 134 0.06 -4.11 3.71
CA MET A 134 0.44 -4.96 2.58
C MET A 134 -0.61 -4.96 1.47
N THR A 135 -0.23 -5.51 0.34
CA THR A 135 -1.14 -5.78 -0.78
C THR A 135 -2.29 -6.66 -0.30
N GLY A 136 -3.52 -6.25 -0.60
CA GLY A 136 -4.74 -6.91 -0.15
C GLY A 136 -5.48 -6.13 0.94
N ASP A 137 -4.79 -5.33 1.76
CA ASP A 137 -5.41 -4.47 2.77
C ASP A 137 -6.31 -3.41 2.14
N VAL A 138 -7.28 -2.92 2.91
CA VAL A 138 -8.31 -1.99 2.43
C VAL A 138 -8.23 -0.66 3.18
N ILE A 139 -7.82 0.41 2.51
CA ILE A 139 -7.83 1.76 3.05
C ILE A 139 -9.25 2.32 3.03
N LYS A 140 -9.68 2.92 4.12
CA LYS A 140 -10.99 3.57 4.24
C LYS A 140 -11.01 4.91 3.49
N ILE A 141 -11.18 4.88 2.18
CA ILE A 141 -11.12 6.04 1.27
C ILE A 141 -12.03 7.18 1.70
N LYS A 142 -13.22 6.87 2.23
CA LYS A 142 -14.18 7.90 2.68
C LYS A 142 -13.60 8.80 3.77
N GLU A 143 -12.76 8.26 4.64
CA GLU A 143 -12.12 9.03 5.70
C GLU A 143 -11.17 10.07 5.10
N ILE A 144 -10.34 9.68 4.11
CA ILE A 144 -9.43 10.59 3.43
C ILE A 144 -10.21 11.72 2.73
N LEU A 145 -11.18 11.35 1.89
CA LEU A 145 -11.93 12.32 1.09
C LEU A 145 -12.86 13.23 1.92
N SER A 146 -13.18 12.87 3.17
CA SER A 146 -13.99 13.72 4.05
C SER A 146 -13.17 14.79 4.79
N HIS A 147 -11.86 14.62 4.89
CA HIS A 147 -10.93 15.58 5.51
C HIS A 147 -10.48 16.71 4.54
N ASP A 148 -10.79 16.61 3.25
CA ASP A 148 -10.43 17.59 2.19
C ASP A 148 -11.43 18.78 2.13
N LYS A 149 -12.02 19.19 3.28
CA LYS A 149 -12.98 20.30 3.35
C LYS A 149 -12.44 21.47 4.14
#